data_affb5b8ac61da5df285d6d54f8e465bd
#
_entry.id   affb5b8ac61da5df285d6d54f8e465bd
#
_cell.length_a   1.000
_cell.length_b   1.000
_cell.length_c   1.000
_cell.angle_alpha   90.00
_cell.angle_beta   90.00
_cell.angle_gamma   90.00
#
_symmetry.space_group_name_H-M   'P 1'
#
loop_
_entity.id
_entity.type
_entity.pdbx_description
1 polymer ?
#
loop_
_entity_poly.entity_id
_entity_poly.type
_entity_poly.pdbx_seq_one_letter_code
_entity_poly.pdbx_strand_id
1 'polypeptide(L)'
;MVMLTSRRALIAFAIVVAATPALAQVTTTGSASGQGTLEAGRKFALSARINADGTATGQATLVNKNFSAEKPTQPYLLHVDVTCGKKLDDHTAIFGGTTRKTNDPSLIDAVTFSVQDNGEPGAGKDMISRAYFFDDNPATTGDPKLCLGSTLTELPLETIVSGNINVR
;
A
#
# COMPACT_ATOMS: atom_id res chain seq x y z
N MET A 1 34.86 -81.82 3.49
CA MET A 1 33.50 -81.29 3.81
C MET A 1 33.63 -79.84 4.25
N VAL A 2 33.40 -78.93 3.34
CA VAL A 2 33.64 -77.47 3.57
C VAL A 2 32.28 -76.79 3.57
N MET A 3 31.85 -76.29 4.70
CA MET A 3 30.63 -75.49 4.82
C MET A 3 30.86 -74.05 4.42
N LEU A 4 30.21 -73.59 3.34
CA LEU A 4 30.11 -72.21 2.94
C LEU A 4 28.97 -71.54 3.72
N THR A 5 29.30 -70.59 4.59
CA THR A 5 28.34 -69.71 5.25
C THR A 5 28.10 -68.45 4.40
N SER A 6 26.95 -68.37 3.79
CA SER A 6 26.48 -67.17 3.02
C SER A 6 26.06 -66.05 3.99
N ARG A 7 26.82 -64.93 4.00
CA ARG A 7 26.39 -63.68 4.68
C ARG A 7 25.53 -62.87 3.76
N ARG A 8 24.25 -62.74 4.06
CA ARG A 8 23.31 -61.81 3.39
C ARG A 8 23.51 -60.42 4.00
N ALA A 9 24.04 -59.49 3.21
CA ALA A 9 24.07 -58.09 3.57
C ALA A 9 22.71 -57.43 3.33
N LEU A 10 22.11 -56.91 4.39
CA LEU A 10 20.90 -56.10 4.31
C LEU A 10 21.34 -54.66 4.04
N ILE A 11 21.02 -54.12 2.85
CA ILE A 11 21.20 -52.73 2.49
C ILE A 11 19.95 -51.98 2.95
N ALA A 12 20.08 -51.16 3.99
CA ALA A 12 19.01 -50.29 4.44
C ALA A 12 19.02 -49.02 3.57
N PHE A 13 17.97 -48.82 2.79
CA PHE A 13 17.75 -47.57 2.06
C PHE A 13 17.15 -46.51 3.03
N ALA A 14 17.92 -45.51 3.38
CA ALA A 14 17.41 -44.33 4.09
C ALA A 14 16.71 -43.41 3.10
N ILE A 15 15.38 -43.26 3.20
CA ILE A 15 14.60 -42.32 2.44
C ILE A 15 14.75 -40.94 3.15
N VAL A 16 15.50 -40.05 2.56
CA VAL A 16 15.59 -38.66 3.00
C VAL A 16 14.37 -37.92 2.43
N VAL A 17 13.36 -37.68 3.27
CA VAL A 17 12.23 -36.81 2.94
C VAL A 17 12.70 -35.36 3.06
N ALA A 18 12.99 -34.72 1.93
CA ALA A 18 13.25 -33.30 1.88
C ALA A 18 11.96 -32.53 2.14
N ALA A 19 11.85 -31.90 3.30
CA ALA A 19 10.77 -30.96 3.59
C ALA A 19 10.94 -29.71 2.73
N THR A 20 10.10 -29.54 1.70
CA THR A 20 10.01 -28.30 0.94
C THR A 20 9.38 -27.23 1.83
N PRO A 21 10.01 -26.05 1.99
CA PRO A 21 9.37 -24.97 2.72
C PRO A 21 8.10 -24.54 1.99
N ALA A 22 6.96 -24.63 2.67
CA ALA A 22 5.72 -24.07 2.18
C ALA A 22 5.87 -22.54 2.13
N LEU A 23 5.87 -21.98 0.93
CA LEU A 23 5.76 -20.53 0.76
C LEU A 23 4.39 -20.10 1.31
N ALA A 24 4.39 -19.32 2.37
CA ALA A 24 3.17 -18.75 2.91
C ALA A 24 2.50 -17.90 1.81
N GLN A 25 1.32 -18.33 1.35
CA GLN A 25 0.53 -17.55 0.41
C GLN A 25 -0.02 -16.33 1.14
N VAL A 26 0.40 -15.15 0.71
CA VAL A 26 -0.16 -13.89 1.20
C VAL A 26 -1.56 -13.75 0.62
N THR A 27 -2.57 -13.80 1.49
CA THR A 27 -3.98 -13.65 1.08
C THR A 27 -4.29 -12.18 0.90
N THR A 28 -4.69 -11.77 -0.32
CA THR A 28 -5.19 -10.43 -0.60
C THR A 28 -6.61 -10.29 -0.05
N THR A 29 -6.86 -9.25 0.74
CA THR A 29 -8.16 -8.96 1.34
C THR A 29 -8.88 -7.78 0.68
N GLY A 30 -8.17 -6.99 -0.11
CA GLY A 30 -8.76 -5.87 -0.80
C GLY A 30 -7.80 -5.23 -1.81
N SER A 31 -8.34 -4.31 -2.57
CA SER A 31 -7.56 -3.50 -3.50
C SER A 31 -8.23 -2.15 -3.71
N ALA A 32 -7.44 -1.15 -4.11
CA ALA A 32 -7.97 0.10 -4.62
C ALA A 32 -7.20 0.52 -5.86
N SER A 33 -7.93 1.07 -6.82
CA SER A 33 -7.35 1.64 -8.03
C SER A 33 -8.17 2.85 -8.48
N GLY A 34 -7.52 3.80 -9.11
CA GLY A 34 -8.21 4.97 -9.62
C GLY A 34 -7.27 6.05 -10.07
N GLN A 35 -7.84 7.02 -10.74
CA GLN A 35 -7.16 8.25 -11.13
C GLN A 35 -8.17 9.38 -11.24
N GLY A 36 -7.71 10.58 -11.03
CA GLY A 36 -8.63 11.71 -11.14
C GLY A 36 -7.99 13.04 -10.79
N THR A 37 -8.88 14.03 -10.76
CA THR A 37 -8.53 15.40 -10.34
C THR A 37 -9.43 15.84 -9.22
N LEU A 38 -8.89 16.67 -8.34
CA LEU A 38 -9.61 17.38 -7.31
C LEU A 38 -9.60 18.88 -7.64
N GLU A 39 -10.31 19.64 -6.85
CA GLU A 39 -10.26 21.10 -6.93
C GLU A 39 -8.81 21.64 -6.82
N ALA A 40 -8.61 22.88 -7.24
CA ALA A 40 -7.29 23.53 -7.28
C ALA A 40 -6.23 22.81 -8.11
N GLY A 41 -6.63 21.92 -9.04
CA GLY A 41 -5.72 21.25 -9.98
C GLY A 41 -4.89 20.13 -9.35
N ARG A 42 -5.26 19.64 -8.17
CA ARG A 42 -4.68 18.42 -7.59
C ARG A 42 -5.05 17.20 -8.44
N LYS A 43 -4.13 16.26 -8.53
CA LYS A 43 -4.33 15.01 -9.29
C LYS A 43 -3.83 13.82 -8.49
N PHE A 44 -4.43 12.68 -8.76
CA PHE A 44 -3.97 11.41 -8.20
C PHE A 44 -4.03 10.29 -9.23
N ALA A 45 -3.21 9.28 -9.02
CA ALA A 45 -3.33 7.95 -9.59
C ALA A 45 -2.94 6.94 -8.52
N LEU A 46 -3.68 5.86 -8.39
CA LEU A 46 -3.49 4.82 -7.37
C LEU A 46 -3.71 3.44 -7.98
N SER A 47 -2.86 2.50 -7.59
CA SER A 47 -3.09 1.08 -7.79
C SER A 47 -2.40 0.32 -6.66
N ALA A 48 -3.17 -0.28 -5.76
CA ALA A 48 -2.66 -0.99 -4.61
C ALA A 48 -3.54 -2.20 -4.23
N ARG A 49 -2.90 -3.22 -3.66
CA ARG A 49 -3.54 -4.41 -3.09
C ARG A 49 -3.24 -4.48 -1.60
N ILE A 50 -4.22 -4.87 -0.82
CA ILE A 50 -4.14 -5.00 0.63
C ILE A 50 -4.11 -6.49 0.99
N ASN A 51 -3.18 -6.87 1.84
CA ASN A 51 -3.05 -8.22 2.35
C ASN A 51 -3.69 -8.36 3.75
N ALA A 52 -3.99 -9.59 4.14
CA ALA A 52 -4.64 -9.90 5.43
C ALA A 52 -3.85 -9.42 6.66
N ASP A 53 -2.55 -9.28 6.54
CA ASP A 53 -1.65 -8.81 7.60
C ASP A 53 -1.52 -7.28 7.69
N GLY A 54 -2.28 -6.54 6.86
CA GLY A 54 -2.21 -5.09 6.80
C GLY A 54 -1.04 -4.55 5.96
N THR A 55 -0.23 -5.41 5.38
CA THR A 55 0.72 -4.98 4.35
C THR A 55 -0.03 -4.65 3.06
N ALA A 56 0.56 -3.82 2.24
CA ALA A 56 0.04 -3.55 0.90
C ALA A 56 1.17 -3.54 -0.13
N THR A 57 0.79 -3.71 -1.38
CA THR A 57 1.72 -3.61 -2.51
C THR A 57 1.08 -2.78 -3.60
N GLY A 58 1.77 -1.73 -4.02
CA GLY A 58 1.26 -0.86 -5.06
C GLY A 58 1.99 0.46 -5.14
N GLN A 59 1.41 1.37 -5.89
CA GLN A 59 1.96 2.70 -6.10
C GLN A 59 0.86 3.75 -6.11
N ALA A 60 1.21 4.96 -5.65
CA ALA A 60 0.39 6.14 -5.82
C ALA A 60 1.22 7.30 -6.38
N THR A 61 0.57 8.10 -7.19
CA THR A 61 1.10 9.40 -7.62
C THR A 61 0.14 10.47 -7.12
N LEU A 62 0.63 11.39 -6.31
CA LEU A 62 -0.15 12.48 -5.75
C LEU A 62 0.49 13.81 -6.18
N VAL A 63 -0.31 14.64 -6.81
CA VAL A 63 0.13 15.93 -7.34
C VAL A 63 -0.71 17.05 -6.74
N ASN A 64 -0.05 18.03 -6.17
CA ASN A 64 -0.68 19.25 -5.72
C ASN A 64 0.06 20.45 -6.34
N LYS A 65 -0.62 21.23 -7.14
CA LYS A 65 -0.04 22.45 -7.72
C LYS A 65 0.01 23.61 -6.74
N ASN A 66 -0.89 23.61 -5.76
CA ASN A 66 -0.99 24.61 -4.72
C ASN A 66 -0.71 23.89 -3.39
N PHE A 67 0.53 23.90 -2.97
CA PHE A 67 0.90 23.26 -1.71
C PHE A 67 0.34 24.03 -0.52
N SER A 68 0.10 23.34 0.59
CA SER A 68 -0.54 23.71 1.86
C SER A 68 -0.46 25.20 2.27
N ALA A 69 -1.28 25.60 3.23
CA ALA A 69 -1.26 26.93 3.84
C ALA A 69 0.13 27.36 4.33
N GLU A 70 1.02 26.42 4.63
CA GLU A 70 2.38 26.68 5.13
C GLU A 70 3.40 26.91 4.01
N LYS A 71 3.17 26.32 2.82
CA LYS A 71 4.03 26.49 1.64
C LYS A 71 3.18 26.71 0.37
N PRO A 72 2.42 27.78 0.28
CA PRO A 72 1.41 27.96 -0.78
C PRO A 72 1.99 28.07 -2.19
N THR A 73 3.28 28.25 -2.34
CA THR A 73 3.95 28.48 -3.62
C THR A 73 4.71 27.28 -4.16
N GLN A 74 4.77 26.17 -3.44
CA GLN A 74 5.51 24.98 -3.88
C GLN A 74 4.57 23.86 -4.30
N PRO A 75 4.40 23.61 -5.60
CA PRO A 75 3.71 22.43 -6.06
C PRO A 75 4.54 21.18 -5.70
N TYR A 76 3.87 20.11 -5.28
CA TYR A 76 4.55 18.84 -5.08
C TYR A 76 4.05 17.77 -6.07
N LEU A 77 4.98 16.88 -6.38
CA LEU A 77 4.72 15.61 -7.05
C LEU A 77 5.29 14.50 -6.15
N LEU A 78 4.43 13.63 -5.67
CA LEU A 78 4.83 12.48 -4.86
C LEU A 78 4.62 11.20 -5.67
N HIS A 79 5.67 10.41 -5.81
CA HIS A 79 5.56 9.01 -6.18
C HIS A 79 5.75 8.16 -4.92
N VAL A 80 4.73 7.44 -4.52
CA VAL A 80 4.63 6.68 -3.28
C VAL A 80 4.68 5.20 -3.59
N ASP A 81 5.58 4.47 -2.94
CA ASP A 81 5.51 3.01 -2.88
C ASP A 81 4.60 2.65 -1.70
N VAL A 82 3.43 2.11 -2.01
CA VAL A 82 2.41 1.74 -1.02
C VAL A 82 2.80 0.42 -0.37
N THR A 83 2.95 0.41 0.95
CA THR A 83 3.42 -0.75 1.73
C THR A 83 2.50 -1.12 2.87
N CYS A 84 1.51 -0.28 3.19
CA CYS A 84 0.52 -0.47 4.24
C CYS A 84 -0.87 -0.18 3.72
N GLY A 85 -1.87 -0.96 4.16
CA GLY A 85 -3.26 -0.72 3.77
C GLY A 85 -4.25 -1.42 4.66
N LYS A 86 -5.40 -0.79 4.88
CA LYS A 86 -6.56 -1.43 5.50
C LYS A 86 -7.85 -0.99 4.82
N LYS A 87 -8.78 -1.92 4.70
CA LYS A 87 -10.18 -1.60 4.40
C LYS A 87 -10.88 -1.19 5.68
N LEU A 88 -11.66 -0.14 5.62
CA LEU A 88 -12.60 0.24 6.69
C LEU A 88 -13.96 -0.41 6.47
N ASP A 89 -14.36 -0.49 5.20
CA ASP A 89 -15.58 -1.13 4.70
C ASP A 89 -15.40 -1.54 3.23
N ASP A 90 -16.48 -1.92 2.54
CA ASP A 90 -16.41 -2.37 1.14
C ASP A 90 -16.09 -1.26 0.14
N HIS A 91 -16.17 -0.01 0.56
CA HIS A 91 -16.01 1.17 -0.29
C HIS A 91 -14.86 2.08 0.14
N THR A 92 -14.28 1.86 1.32
CA THR A 92 -13.32 2.79 1.93
C THR A 92 -12.05 2.07 2.35
N ALA A 93 -10.92 2.64 1.97
CA ALA A 93 -9.61 2.12 2.36
C ALA A 93 -8.66 3.26 2.76
N ILE A 94 -7.72 2.92 3.65
CA ILE A 94 -6.60 3.77 4.06
C ILE A 94 -5.31 3.09 3.60
N PHE A 95 -4.40 3.88 3.05
CA PHE A 95 -3.09 3.43 2.58
C PHE A 95 -1.98 4.24 3.21
N GLY A 96 -0.87 3.56 3.45
CA GLY A 96 0.40 4.17 3.84
C GLY A 96 1.53 3.69 2.93
N GLY A 97 2.52 4.51 2.78
CA GLY A 97 3.69 4.19 1.95
C GLY A 97 4.83 5.16 2.19
N THR A 98 5.90 4.97 1.45
CA THR A 98 7.05 5.87 1.50
C THR A 98 7.18 6.62 0.18
N THR A 99 7.41 7.91 0.25
CA THR A 99 7.69 8.75 -0.92
C THR A 99 9.02 8.33 -1.52
N ARG A 100 8.98 7.70 -2.69
CA ARG A 100 10.15 7.23 -3.41
C ARG A 100 10.80 8.34 -4.24
N LYS A 101 9.97 9.23 -4.80
CA LYS A 101 10.40 10.32 -5.66
C LYS A 101 9.48 11.51 -5.48
N THR A 102 10.06 12.67 -5.36
CA THR A 102 9.36 13.95 -5.22
C THR A 102 10.18 15.07 -5.86
N ASN A 103 9.56 16.18 -6.13
CA ASN A 103 10.23 17.44 -6.51
C ASN A 103 10.66 18.28 -5.29
N ASP A 104 10.27 17.89 -4.08
CA ASP A 104 10.67 18.52 -2.82
C ASP A 104 11.32 17.46 -1.91
N PRO A 105 12.65 17.48 -1.73
CA PRO A 105 13.36 16.51 -0.90
C PRO A 105 12.86 16.41 0.54
N SER A 106 12.26 17.47 1.09
CA SER A 106 11.69 17.47 2.44
C SER A 106 10.45 16.57 2.56
N LEU A 107 9.91 16.08 1.44
CA LEU A 107 8.76 15.18 1.37
C LEU A 107 9.15 13.72 1.09
N ILE A 108 10.45 13.38 1.21
CA ILE A 108 10.92 11.98 1.19
C ILE A 108 10.66 11.38 2.57
N ASP A 109 9.42 10.96 2.80
CA ASP A 109 8.95 10.48 4.09
C ASP A 109 7.80 9.48 3.94
N ALA A 110 7.34 8.93 5.06
CA ALA A 110 6.11 8.16 5.10
C ALA A 110 4.90 9.07 4.91
N VAL A 111 3.99 8.60 4.06
CA VAL A 111 2.76 9.31 3.73
C VAL A 111 1.56 8.38 3.92
N THR A 112 0.47 8.95 4.44
CA THR A 112 -0.80 8.24 4.61
C THR A 112 -1.92 9.00 3.92
N PHE A 113 -2.86 8.29 3.31
CA PHE A 113 -4.03 8.85 2.64
C PHE A 113 -5.19 7.86 2.64
N SER A 114 -6.41 8.35 2.48
CA SER A 114 -7.63 7.56 2.41
C SER A 114 -8.32 7.74 1.06
N VAL A 115 -9.06 6.70 0.64
CA VAL A 115 -9.87 6.70 -0.59
C VAL A 115 -11.24 6.13 -0.31
N GLN A 116 -12.26 6.62 -1.04
CA GLN A 116 -13.62 6.11 -0.97
C GLN A 116 -14.21 6.03 -2.38
N ASP A 117 -14.78 4.86 -2.67
CA ASP A 117 -15.57 4.55 -3.86
C ASP A 117 -17.06 4.69 -3.50
N ASN A 118 -17.72 5.66 -4.07
CA ASN A 118 -19.15 5.91 -3.84
C ASN A 118 -20.04 5.42 -4.99
N GLY A 119 -19.57 4.43 -5.75
CA GLY A 119 -20.31 3.69 -6.74
C GLY A 119 -20.03 4.12 -8.17
N GLU A 120 -21.08 4.27 -8.99
CA GLU A 120 -20.94 4.43 -10.44
C GLU A 120 -19.95 5.52 -10.87
N PRO A 121 -19.17 5.27 -11.94
CA PRO A 121 -18.22 6.24 -12.46
C PRO A 121 -18.88 7.58 -12.72
N GLY A 122 -18.33 8.63 -12.17
CA GLY A 122 -18.85 9.97 -12.39
C GLY A 122 -18.22 11.00 -11.46
N ALA A 123 -17.99 12.19 -12.02
CA ALA A 123 -17.52 13.31 -11.23
C ALA A 123 -18.44 13.60 -10.03
N GLY A 124 -17.86 13.89 -8.88
CA GLY A 124 -18.57 14.38 -7.71
C GLY A 124 -19.07 13.32 -6.73
N LYS A 125 -18.61 12.06 -6.85
CA LYS A 125 -19.00 10.99 -5.93
C LYS A 125 -17.83 10.42 -5.15
N ASP A 126 -16.81 9.92 -5.83
CA ASP A 126 -15.65 9.33 -5.18
C ASP A 126 -14.81 10.36 -4.45
N MET A 127 -14.10 9.92 -3.44
CA MET A 127 -13.36 10.82 -2.57
C MET A 127 -11.96 10.29 -2.29
N ILE A 128 -11.03 11.21 -2.11
CA ILE A 128 -9.65 10.91 -1.67
C ILE A 128 -9.19 12.01 -0.71
N SER A 129 -8.43 11.65 0.30
CA SER A 129 -7.82 12.65 1.19
C SER A 129 -6.59 13.29 0.54
N ARG A 130 -6.03 14.27 1.20
CA ARG A 130 -4.67 14.74 0.94
C ARG A 130 -3.66 13.68 1.34
N ALA A 131 -2.41 13.88 0.94
CA ALA A 131 -1.27 13.19 1.53
C ALA A 131 -0.97 13.81 2.90
N TYR A 132 -0.90 12.98 3.93
CA TYR A 132 -0.57 13.38 5.29
C TYR A 132 0.76 12.77 5.70
N PHE A 133 1.64 13.56 6.26
CA PHE A 133 2.92 13.17 6.81
C PHE A 133 2.80 13.29 8.34
N PHE A 134 3.03 12.19 9.06
CA PHE A 134 2.86 12.15 10.52
C PHE A 134 4.20 12.23 11.27
N ASP A 135 5.28 12.45 10.56
CA ASP A 135 6.58 12.71 11.18
C ASP A 135 7.00 14.16 10.87
N ASP A 136 7.03 14.99 11.91
CA ASP A 136 7.49 16.37 11.81
C ASP A 136 9.02 16.49 11.93
N ASN A 137 9.73 15.40 12.15
CA ASN A 137 11.17 15.40 12.33
C ASN A 137 11.90 15.12 11.00
N PRO A 138 12.54 16.13 10.39
CA PRO A 138 13.22 15.94 9.10
C PRO A 138 14.45 15.04 9.16
N ALA A 139 14.87 14.61 10.36
CA ALA A 139 16.00 13.68 10.55
C ALA A 139 15.57 12.22 10.59
N THR A 140 14.27 11.92 10.64
CA THR A 140 13.71 10.58 10.69
C THR A 140 12.71 10.39 9.55
N THR A 141 12.48 9.15 9.17
CA THR A 141 11.41 8.78 8.24
C THR A 141 10.27 8.18 9.05
N GLY A 142 9.07 8.68 8.88
CA GLY A 142 7.87 8.16 9.53
C GLY A 142 7.60 6.69 9.18
N ASP A 143 6.80 6.02 9.99
CA ASP A 143 6.42 4.62 9.77
C ASP A 143 5.16 4.55 8.88
N PRO A 144 5.24 4.00 7.66
CA PRO A 144 4.07 3.78 6.80
C PRO A 144 2.96 2.96 7.47
N LYS A 145 3.30 2.12 8.46
CA LYS A 145 2.33 1.29 9.22
C LYS A 145 1.39 2.10 10.11
N LEU A 146 1.63 3.39 10.30
CA LEU A 146 0.66 4.31 10.93
C LEU A 146 -0.69 4.28 10.21
N CYS A 147 -0.75 3.89 8.94
CA CYS A 147 -1.99 3.68 8.20
C CYS A 147 -2.96 2.75 8.94
N LEU A 148 -2.48 1.76 9.70
CA LEU A 148 -3.31 0.80 10.43
C LEU A 148 -4.05 1.43 11.61
N GLY A 149 -3.44 2.44 12.26
CA GLY A 149 -4.04 3.22 13.35
C GLY A 149 -4.88 4.40 12.86
N SER A 150 -4.64 4.91 11.66
CA SER A 150 -5.28 6.13 11.15
C SER A 150 -6.78 6.00 10.96
N THR A 151 -7.47 7.11 11.07
CA THR A 151 -8.94 7.25 10.94
C THR A 151 -9.30 8.25 9.84
N LEU A 152 -10.55 8.26 9.40
CA LEU A 152 -11.04 9.27 8.45
C LEU A 152 -11.10 10.68 9.08
N THR A 153 -11.14 10.78 10.40
CA THR A 153 -11.07 12.08 11.08
C THR A 153 -9.72 12.73 10.89
N GLU A 154 -8.65 11.92 10.90
CA GLU A 154 -7.27 12.38 10.65
C GLU A 154 -6.98 12.56 9.16
N LEU A 155 -7.68 11.81 8.31
CA LEU A 155 -7.53 11.79 6.86
C LEU A 155 -8.84 12.21 6.17
N PRO A 156 -9.28 13.46 6.33
CA PRO A 156 -10.57 13.91 5.80
C PRO A 156 -10.62 13.79 4.28
N LEU A 157 -11.69 13.17 3.82
CA LEU A 157 -11.96 12.92 2.41
C LEU A 157 -12.43 14.17 1.69
N GLU A 158 -11.97 14.36 0.47
CA GLU A 158 -12.36 15.43 -0.45
C GLU A 158 -12.89 14.81 -1.75
N THR A 159 -13.98 15.37 -2.26
CA THR A 159 -14.63 14.88 -3.48
C THR A 159 -13.76 15.12 -4.72
N ILE A 160 -13.63 14.12 -5.58
CA ILE A 160 -12.96 14.29 -6.88
C ILE A 160 -13.88 15.04 -7.86
N VAL A 161 -13.31 15.88 -8.70
CA VAL A 161 -14.08 16.62 -9.74
C VAL A 161 -14.10 15.89 -11.07
N SER A 162 -13.17 14.97 -11.29
CA SER A 162 -13.16 14.07 -12.46
C SER A 162 -12.35 12.82 -12.15
N GLY A 163 -12.64 11.75 -12.88
CA GLY A 163 -11.98 10.46 -12.73
C GLY A 163 -12.85 9.45 -12.01
N ASN A 164 -12.25 8.40 -11.49
CA ASN A 164 -12.91 7.32 -10.76
C ASN A 164 -11.97 6.66 -9.77
N ILE A 165 -12.53 6.17 -8.67
CA ILE A 165 -11.89 5.29 -7.70
C ILE A 165 -12.70 4.00 -7.65
N ASN A 166 -12.03 2.87 -7.51
CA ASN A 166 -12.65 1.57 -7.32
C ASN A 166 -11.99 0.88 -6.13
N VAL A 167 -12.77 0.56 -5.10
CA VAL A 167 -12.36 -0.21 -3.92
C VAL A 167 -13.04 -1.57 -3.96
N ARG A 168 -12.28 -2.65 -3.72
CA ARG A 168 -12.79 -4.03 -3.78
C ARG A 168 -12.34 -4.84 -2.58
#